data_8b00e6e1ef297d1eacef19f744fefa20
#
_entry.id   8b00e6e1ef297d1eacef19f744fefa20
#
_cell.length_a   1.000
_cell.length_b   1.000
_cell.length_c   1.000
_cell.angle_alpha   90.00
_cell.angle_beta   90.00
_cell.angle_gamma   90.00
#
_symmetry.space_group_name_H-M   'P 1'
#
loop_
_entity.id
_entity.type
_entity.pdbx_description
1 polymer ?
#
loop_
_entity_poly.entity_id
_entity_poly.type
_entity_poly.pdbx_seq_one_letter_code
_entity_poly.pdbx_strand_id
1 'polypeptide(L)'
;MGRGFQGGFGGININQIIKQAKKMQEEMEKSQESLASQSFESTVGGGAVYAKVNGSKVVEEIKIQKDVVDPEDVEMLQDLILTCVNDALKKVDAAQAQELGKYNIPGLM
;
A
#
# COMPACT_ATOMS: atom_id res chain seq x y z
N MET A 1 -13.67 26.41 37.83
CA MET A 1 -13.34 26.35 36.43
C MET A 1 -13.00 24.94 35.99
N GLY A 2 -11.95 24.36 36.51
CA GLY A 2 -11.61 23.03 36.15
C GLY A 2 -12.66 21.99 36.43
N ARG A 3 -13.50 22.28 37.39
CA ARG A 3 -14.54 21.34 37.75
C ARG A 3 -15.61 21.17 36.71
N GLY A 4 -16.00 22.25 36.08
CA GLY A 4 -16.98 22.17 35.01
C GLY A 4 -16.47 21.33 33.87
N PHE A 5 -15.21 21.45 33.61
CA PHE A 5 -14.56 20.69 32.57
C PHE A 5 -14.54 19.19 32.93
N GLN A 6 -14.18 18.89 34.17
CA GLN A 6 -14.21 17.51 34.62
C GLN A 6 -15.60 16.92 34.57
N GLY A 7 -16.61 17.71 34.89
CA GLY A 7 -17.97 17.26 34.82
C GLY A 7 -18.37 16.86 33.41
N GLY A 8 -17.85 17.55 32.41
CA GLY A 8 -18.13 17.22 31.03
C GLY A 8 -17.57 15.89 30.59
N PHE A 9 -16.57 15.40 31.28
CA PHE A 9 -15.97 14.11 30.98
C PHE A 9 -16.42 13.01 31.93
N GLY A 10 -17.43 13.27 32.73
CA GLY A 10 -17.88 12.33 33.74
C GLY A 10 -18.27 10.97 33.21
N GLY A 11 -18.80 10.92 31.99
CA GLY A 11 -19.17 9.67 31.35
C GLY A 11 -18.14 9.08 30.43
N ILE A 12 -16.97 9.69 30.32
CA ILE A 12 -15.94 9.27 29.38
C ILE A 12 -14.72 8.79 30.15
N ASN A 13 -14.32 7.55 29.85
CA ASN A 13 -13.13 6.98 30.46
C ASN A 13 -11.93 7.27 29.55
N ILE A 14 -11.12 8.24 29.94
CA ILE A 14 -9.96 8.66 29.16
C ILE A 14 -8.96 7.53 28.98
N ASN A 15 -8.74 6.73 30.02
CA ASN A 15 -7.83 5.60 29.94
C ASN A 15 -8.30 4.58 28.90
N GLN A 16 -9.58 4.39 28.80
CA GLN A 16 -10.15 3.47 27.82
C GLN A 16 -9.98 4.00 26.40
N ILE A 17 -10.16 5.30 26.23
CA ILE A 17 -9.95 5.95 24.93
C ILE A 17 -8.50 5.81 24.50
N ILE A 18 -7.56 6.04 25.42
CA ILE A 18 -6.14 5.90 25.14
C ILE A 18 -5.78 4.47 24.76
N LYS A 19 -6.34 3.49 25.45
CA LYS A 19 -6.12 2.08 25.14
C LYS A 19 -6.63 1.73 23.75
N GLN A 20 -7.81 2.23 23.39
CA GLN A 20 -8.38 1.99 22.07
C GLN A 20 -7.54 2.64 20.99
N ALA A 21 -7.04 3.84 21.22
CA ALA A 21 -6.19 4.53 20.26
C ALA A 21 -4.88 3.77 20.05
N LYS A 22 -4.28 3.28 21.13
CA LYS A 22 -3.05 2.50 21.02
C LYS A 22 -3.28 1.19 20.29
N LYS A 23 -4.40 0.52 20.56
CA LYS A 23 -4.73 -0.73 19.90
C LYS A 23 -4.92 -0.51 18.40
N MET A 24 -5.63 0.55 18.04
CA MET A 24 -5.82 0.89 16.63
C MET A 24 -4.49 1.17 15.95
N GLN A 25 -3.61 1.92 16.60
CA GLN A 25 -2.29 2.22 16.07
C GLN A 25 -1.49 0.94 15.84
N GLU A 26 -1.51 0.02 16.80
CA GLU A 26 -0.82 -1.26 16.66
C GLU A 26 -1.38 -2.08 15.49
N GLU A 27 -2.70 -2.09 15.34
CA GLU A 27 -3.33 -2.80 14.25
C GLU A 27 -2.96 -2.21 12.90
N MET A 28 -2.91 -0.87 12.81
CA MET A 28 -2.50 -0.19 11.59
C MET A 28 -1.04 -0.50 11.25
N GLU A 29 -0.16 -0.50 12.25
CA GLU A 29 1.23 -0.84 12.04
C GLU A 29 1.40 -2.25 11.53
N LYS A 30 0.69 -3.20 12.12
CA LYS A 30 0.72 -4.60 11.68
C LYS A 30 0.18 -4.75 10.27
N SER A 31 -0.88 -4.03 9.96
CA SER A 31 -1.47 -4.04 8.63
C SER A 31 -0.48 -3.51 7.59
N GLN A 32 0.23 -2.43 7.90
CA GLN A 32 1.23 -1.89 7.01
C GLN A 32 2.43 -2.81 6.85
N GLU A 33 2.87 -3.45 7.92
CA GLU A 33 3.95 -4.42 7.86
C GLU A 33 3.56 -5.62 7.00
N SER A 34 2.35 -6.12 7.17
CA SER A 34 1.83 -7.20 6.37
C SER A 34 1.76 -6.82 4.90
N LEU A 35 1.28 -5.61 4.61
CA LEU A 35 1.20 -5.10 3.24
C LEU A 35 2.59 -4.96 2.64
N ALA A 36 3.55 -4.43 3.41
CA ALA A 36 4.90 -4.20 2.93
C ALA A 36 5.58 -5.51 2.50
N SER A 37 5.24 -6.63 3.13
CA SER A 37 5.83 -7.92 2.80
C SER A 37 5.08 -8.65 1.68
N GLN A 38 3.92 -8.16 1.26
CA GLN A 38 3.18 -8.77 0.16
C GLN A 38 3.86 -8.48 -1.18
N SER A 39 3.68 -9.40 -2.11
CA SER A 39 4.20 -9.25 -3.47
C SER A 39 3.08 -8.90 -4.42
N PHE A 40 3.37 -8.02 -5.35
CA PHE A 40 2.44 -7.57 -6.38
C PHE A 40 3.12 -7.76 -7.72
N GLU A 41 2.43 -8.42 -8.64
CA GLU A 41 2.99 -8.81 -9.91
C GLU A 41 2.22 -8.18 -11.06
N SER A 42 2.91 -7.95 -12.15
CA SER A 42 2.29 -7.48 -13.39
C SER A 42 3.02 -8.05 -14.59
N THR A 43 2.29 -8.25 -15.68
CA THR A 43 2.86 -8.65 -16.95
C THR A 43 2.28 -7.76 -18.04
N VAL A 44 3.07 -7.51 -19.07
CA VAL A 44 2.63 -6.74 -20.23
C VAL A 44 3.12 -7.42 -21.50
N GLY A 45 2.53 -7.05 -22.63
CA GLY A 45 2.94 -7.57 -23.93
C GLY A 45 2.72 -9.07 -24.07
N GLY A 46 1.61 -9.59 -23.49
CA GLY A 46 1.34 -11.01 -23.57
C GLY A 46 2.30 -11.86 -22.74
N GLY A 47 2.87 -11.31 -21.70
CA GLY A 47 3.83 -11.99 -20.86
C GLY A 47 5.28 -11.72 -21.25
N ALA A 48 5.49 -10.79 -22.17
CA ALA A 48 6.85 -10.45 -22.63
C ALA A 48 7.71 -9.86 -21.53
N VAL A 49 7.11 -9.06 -20.65
CA VAL A 49 7.77 -8.47 -19.50
C VAL A 49 6.94 -8.74 -18.25
N TYR A 50 7.64 -9.14 -17.20
CA TYR A 50 7.06 -9.42 -15.88
C TYR A 50 7.79 -8.59 -14.86
N ALA A 51 7.05 -8.01 -13.90
CA ALA A 51 7.63 -7.28 -12.79
C ALA A 51 6.97 -7.71 -11.49
N LYS A 52 7.77 -7.79 -10.45
CA LYS A 52 7.30 -8.06 -9.09
C LYS A 52 7.81 -6.97 -8.17
N VAL A 53 6.90 -6.38 -7.41
CA VAL A 53 7.23 -5.36 -6.42
C VAL A 53 6.65 -5.77 -5.07
N ASN A 54 7.19 -5.21 -3.99
CA ASN A 54 6.60 -5.43 -2.67
C ASN A 54 5.73 -4.25 -2.28
N GLY A 55 5.06 -4.36 -1.13
CA GLY A 55 4.18 -3.31 -0.64
C GLY A 55 4.90 -2.03 -0.23
N SER A 56 6.22 -2.07 -0.12
CA SER A 56 7.05 -0.88 0.12
C SER A 56 7.45 -0.21 -1.19
N LYS A 57 6.90 -0.66 -2.32
CA LYS A 57 7.18 -0.12 -3.65
C LYS A 57 8.62 -0.33 -4.09
N VAL A 58 9.20 -1.44 -3.69
CA VAL A 58 10.53 -1.85 -4.13
C VAL A 58 10.36 -2.91 -5.22
N VAL A 59 11.00 -2.70 -6.35
CA VAL A 59 11.00 -3.68 -7.43
C VAL A 59 11.94 -4.81 -7.03
N GLU A 60 11.38 -6.02 -6.94
CA GLU A 60 12.13 -7.18 -6.50
C GLU A 60 12.61 -8.05 -7.65
N GLU A 61 11.86 -8.05 -8.75
CA GLU A 61 12.19 -8.91 -9.87
C GLU A 61 11.65 -8.33 -11.17
N ILE A 62 12.44 -8.46 -12.23
CA ILE A 62 12.00 -8.17 -13.58
C ILE A 62 12.44 -9.33 -14.46
N LYS A 63 11.50 -9.86 -15.25
CA LYS A 63 11.80 -10.90 -16.23
C LYS A 63 11.42 -10.40 -17.60
N ILE A 64 12.29 -10.62 -18.56
CA ILE A 64 12.11 -10.16 -19.95
C ILE A 64 12.33 -11.37 -20.85
N GLN A 65 11.34 -11.64 -21.72
CA GLN A 65 11.51 -12.70 -22.71
C GLN A 65 12.48 -12.24 -23.79
N LYS A 66 13.32 -13.14 -24.24
CA LYS A 66 14.32 -12.83 -25.25
C LYS A 66 13.73 -12.31 -26.54
N ASP A 67 12.54 -12.80 -26.88
CA ASP A 67 11.87 -12.46 -28.15
C ASP A 67 11.58 -10.96 -28.29
N VAL A 68 11.47 -10.24 -27.16
CA VAL A 68 11.15 -8.82 -27.20
C VAL A 68 12.40 -7.94 -27.04
N VAL A 69 13.58 -8.56 -26.92
CA VAL A 69 14.84 -7.81 -26.85
C VAL A 69 15.35 -7.61 -28.26
N ASP A 70 15.04 -6.45 -28.82
CA ASP A 70 15.41 -6.11 -30.18
C ASP A 70 16.33 -4.87 -30.11
N PRO A 71 17.62 -5.03 -30.47
CA PRO A 71 18.54 -3.89 -30.46
C PRO A 71 18.13 -2.76 -31.41
N GLU A 72 17.28 -3.07 -32.38
CA GLU A 72 16.79 -2.06 -33.30
C GLU A 72 15.60 -1.28 -32.77
N ASP A 73 14.98 -1.78 -31.68
CA ASP A 73 13.78 -1.16 -31.11
C ASP A 73 13.87 -1.17 -29.59
N VAL A 74 14.83 -0.46 -29.06
CA VAL A 74 15.05 -0.36 -27.62
C VAL A 74 13.90 0.39 -26.94
N GLU A 75 13.31 1.36 -27.64
CA GLU A 75 12.22 2.15 -27.09
C GLU A 75 11.00 1.30 -26.75
N MET A 76 10.69 0.31 -27.58
CA MET A 76 9.59 -0.61 -27.29
C MET A 76 9.82 -1.34 -25.96
N LEU A 77 11.04 -1.84 -25.76
CA LEU A 77 11.38 -2.54 -24.52
C LEU A 77 11.29 -1.61 -23.31
N GLN A 78 11.78 -0.39 -23.45
CA GLN A 78 11.71 0.60 -22.40
C GLN A 78 10.25 0.87 -21.99
N ASP A 79 9.38 1.03 -22.99
CA ASP A 79 7.96 1.29 -22.72
C ASP A 79 7.29 0.09 -22.05
N LEU A 80 7.61 -1.11 -22.46
CA LEU A 80 7.08 -2.32 -21.84
C LEU A 80 7.48 -2.44 -20.38
N ILE A 81 8.76 -2.19 -20.10
CA ILE A 81 9.26 -2.24 -18.71
C ILE A 81 8.60 -1.16 -17.87
N LEU A 82 8.53 0.05 -18.39
CA LEU A 82 7.93 1.17 -17.69
C LEU A 82 6.47 0.88 -17.35
N THR A 83 5.70 0.42 -18.31
CA THR A 83 4.30 0.09 -18.12
C THR A 83 4.15 -1.04 -17.09
N CYS A 84 4.96 -2.08 -17.20
CA CYS A 84 4.88 -3.23 -16.31
C CYS A 84 5.16 -2.85 -14.86
N VAL A 85 6.21 -2.10 -14.62
CA VAL A 85 6.58 -1.65 -13.28
C VAL A 85 5.50 -0.73 -12.71
N ASN A 86 5.02 0.22 -13.50
CA ASN A 86 3.98 1.15 -13.04
C ASN A 86 2.67 0.43 -12.75
N ASP A 87 2.30 -0.58 -13.53
CA ASP A 87 1.11 -1.36 -13.26
C ASP A 87 1.22 -2.12 -11.94
N ALA A 88 2.39 -2.69 -11.67
CA ALA A 88 2.63 -3.38 -10.39
C ALA A 88 2.55 -2.39 -9.22
N LEU A 89 3.11 -1.20 -9.37
CA LEU A 89 3.06 -0.17 -8.33
C LEU A 89 1.64 0.32 -8.10
N LYS A 90 0.82 0.40 -9.13
CA LYS A 90 -0.60 0.76 -8.99
C LYS A 90 -1.35 -0.26 -8.15
N LYS A 91 -0.99 -1.52 -8.27
CA LYS A 91 -1.59 -2.56 -7.44
C LYS A 91 -1.26 -2.36 -5.98
N VAL A 92 -0.05 -1.93 -5.67
CA VAL A 92 0.33 -1.57 -4.30
C VAL A 92 -0.54 -0.43 -3.80
N ASP A 93 -0.71 0.61 -4.59
CA ASP A 93 -1.53 1.77 -4.21
C ASP A 93 -2.99 1.35 -3.96
N ALA A 94 -3.52 0.48 -4.80
CA ALA A 94 -4.89 -0.02 -4.62
C ALA A 94 -5.02 -0.83 -3.33
N ALA A 95 -4.03 -1.66 -3.03
CA ALA A 95 -4.04 -2.45 -1.81
C ALA A 95 -3.93 -1.57 -0.57
N GLN A 96 -3.10 -0.52 -0.62
CA GLN A 96 -2.97 0.43 0.47
C GLN A 96 -4.28 1.17 0.71
N ALA A 97 -4.96 1.57 -0.36
CA ALA A 97 -6.24 2.24 -0.24
C ALA A 97 -7.29 1.33 0.41
N GLN A 98 -7.30 0.04 0.07
CA GLN A 98 -8.18 -0.91 0.69
C GLN A 98 -7.90 -1.11 2.17
N GLU A 99 -6.63 -1.17 2.55
CA GLU A 99 -6.25 -1.30 3.95
C GLU A 99 -6.67 -0.09 4.76
N LEU A 100 -6.47 1.12 4.22
CA LEU A 100 -6.90 2.34 4.88
C LEU A 100 -8.42 2.42 5.00
N GLY A 101 -9.13 1.87 4.02
CA GLY A 101 -10.59 1.84 4.05
C GLY A 101 -11.17 1.01 5.18
N LYS A 102 -10.42 0.04 5.69
CA LYS A 102 -10.84 -0.77 6.82
C LYS A 102 -10.90 0.04 8.12
N TYR A 103 -10.14 1.11 8.18
CA TYR A 103 -10.09 1.99 9.35
C TYR A 103 -10.87 3.26 9.04
N ASN A 104 -12.17 3.08 8.81
CA ASN A 104 -13.04 4.20 8.49
C ASN A 104 -13.13 5.15 9.67
N ILE A 105 -12.44 6.27 9.57
CA ILE A 105 -12.41 7.29 10.62
C ILE A 105 -13.39 8.38 10.23
N PRO A 106 -14.44 8.59 11.02
CA PRO A 106 -15.42 9.64 10.73
C PRO A 106 -14.73 11.01 10.71
N GLY A 107 -15.07 11.81 9.72
CA GLY A 107 -14.56 13.17 9.62
C GLY A 107 -13.32 13.32 8.76
N LEU A 108 -12.71 12.23 8.32
CA LEU A 108 -11.56 12.29 7.44
C LEU A 108 -11.92 12.22 5.96
N MET A 109 -13.17 11.99 5.68
CA MET A 109 -13.65 11.87 4.29
C MET A 109 -14.24 13.17 3.80
#